data_3a5650a1337e09fd5e71e4bcb3b398aa
#
_entry.id   3a5650a1337e09fd5e71e4bcb3b398aa
#
_cell.length_a   1.000
_cell.length_b   1.000
_cell.length_c   1.000
_cell.angle_alpha   90.00
_cell.angle_beta   90.00
_cell.angle_gamma   90.00
#
_symmetry.space_group_name_H-M   'P 1'
#
loop_
_entity.id
_entity.type
_entity.pdbx_description
1 polymer ?
#
loop_
_entity_poly.entity_id
_entity_poly.type
_entity_poly.pdbx_seq_one_letter_code
_entity_poly.pdbx_strand_id
1 'polypeptide(L)'
;MYIKISSPLIISALIANFVIFSCSKDEPAPVDPPVEEVLTYQVEDLEGNIFVDNQTLEFSTINYPDASLLFKVRNTSSETIAMRIEVESMSGTDGLLMELCFGECYYGVTTGTSYPTNPSSPNVNIEPGQTQESSADHFLNSDVGDGITPVEYTFKFYLADESGNQNGTAFRIKYRYTRN
;
A
#
# COMPACT_ATOMS: atom_id res chain seq x y z
N MET A 1 80.46 23.23 -49.94
CA MET A 1 81.10 22.14 -50.66
C MET A 1 80.08 21.05 -50.88
N TYR A 2 79.69 20.83 -52.11
CA TYR A 2 78.92 19.72 -52.72
C TYR A 2 77.72 19.12 -52.02
N ILE A 3 76.48 19.39 -52.47
CA ILE A 3 75.61 18.77 -53.48
C ILE A 3 75.56 17.24 -53.42
N LYS A 4 74.36 16.72 -53.16
CA LYS A 4 73.71 15.85 -54.14
C LYS A 4 72.23 15.61 -53.79
N ILE A 5 71.48 15.95 -54.77
CA ILE A 5 70.06 15.68 -55.03
C ILE A 5 69.86 14.16 -55.29
N SER A 6 68.81 13.56 -54.90
CA SER A 6 68.08 12.68 -55.78
C SER A 6 66.65 12.44 -55.31
N SER A 7 65.83 12.60 -56.25
CA SER A 7 64.39 12.54 -56.43
C SER A 7 63.85 11.09 -56.48
N PRO A 8 62.61 10.89 -56.83
CA PRO A 8 61.44 10.56 -55.90
C PRO A 8 60.91 9.16 -56.24
N LEU A 9 60.15 8.65 -55.38
CA LEU A 9 59.31 7.48 -55.67
C LEU A 9 57.89 7.72 -55.14
N ILE A 10 57.03 7.97 -56.14
CA ILE A 10 55.59 8.02 -55.95
C ILE A 10 55.13 6.62 -55.68
N ILE A 11 54.58 6.37 -54.49
CA ILE A 11 53.81 5.16 -54.17
C ILE A 11 52.41 5.63 -53.93
N SER A 12 51.54 5.34 -54.87
CA SER A 12 50.10 5.47 -54.79
C SER A 12 49.57 4.43 -53.86
N ALA A 13 49.16 4.83 -52.67
CA ALA A 13 48.47 3.97 -51.75
C ALA A 13 46.97 4.22 -51.82
N LEU A 14 46.27 3.24 -52.33
CA LEU A 14 44.81 3.11 -52.31
C LEU A 14 44.30 3.20 -50.89
N ILE A 15 43.55 4.24 -50.58
CA ILE A 15 42.82 4.34 -49.34
C ILE A 15 41.52 3.56 -49.50
N ALA A 16 41.48 2.32 -49.01
CA ALA A 16 40.27 1.57 -48.87
C ALA A 16 39.49 2.15 -47.68
N ASN A 17 38.40 2.85 -47.95
CA ASN A 17 37.45 3.31 -46.94
C ASN A 17 36.76 2.08 -46.36
N PHE A 18 37.22 1.60 -45.18
CA PHE A 18 36.49 0.71 -44.35
C PHE A 18 35.41 1.52 -43.60
N VAL A 19 34.19 1.50 -44.11
CA VAL A 19 33.00 1.95 -43.35
C VAL A 19 32.73 0.89 -42.30
N ILE A 20 33.20 1.13 -41.08
CA ILE A 20 32.82 0.32 -39.94
C ILE A 20 31.38 0.75 -39.56
N PHE A 21 30.40 -0.05 -39.98
CA PHE A 21 29.06 0.02 -39.38
C PHE A 21 29.19 -0.42 -37.93
N SER A 22 29.36 0.55 -37.03
CA SER A 22 29.17 0.33 -35.61
C SER A 22 27.66 0.15 -35.37
N CYS A 23 27.19 -1.09 -35.35
CA CYS A 23 25.94 -1.41 -34.73
C CYS A 23 26.13 -1.19 -33.21
N SER A 24 25.81 0.00 -32.73
CA SER A 24 25.55 0.19 -31.33
C SER A 24 24.28 -0.62 -31.01
N LYS A 25 24.45 -1.80 -30.44
CA LYS A 25 23.35 -2.42 -29.69
C LYS A 25 23.10 -1.46 -28.53
N ASP A 26 22.00 -0.73 -28.60
CA ASP A 26 21.43 -0.10 -27.42
C ASP A 26 21.06 -1.24 -26.47
N GLU A 27 21.98 -1.57 -25.59
CA GLU A 27 21.70 -2.45 -24.47
C GLU A 27 20.72 -1.68 -23.59
N PRO A 28 19.50 -2.21 -23.34
CA PRO A 28 18.56 -1.51 -22.50
C PRO A 28 19.23 -1.25 -21.16
N ALA A 29 19.15 0.00 -20.69
CA ALA A 29 19.69 0.37 -19.39
C ALA A 29 19.17 -0.62 -18.32
N PRO A 30 20.01 -1.03 -17.36
CA PRO A 30 19.57 -1.89 -16.28
C PRO A 30 18.33 -1.25 -15.64
N VAL A 31 17.22 -1.96 -15.67
CA VAL A 31 16.01 -1.55 -14.94
C VAL A 31 16.35 -1.81 -13.47
N ASP A 32 16.50 -0.74 -12.70
CA ASP A 32 16.65 -0.85 -11.26
C ASP A 32 15.48 -1.68 -10.73
N PRO A 33 15.72 -2.65 -9.84
CA PRO A 33 14.64 -3.40 -9.24
C PRO A 33 13.68 -2.40 -8.56
N PRO A 34 12.36 -2.63 -8.63
CA PRO A 34 11.40 -1.76 -7.98
C PRO A 34 11.79 -1.62 -6.51
N VAL A 35 11.94 -0.37 -6.06
CA VAL A 35 12.16 -0.09 -4.64
C VAL A 35 10.89 -0.52 -3.93
N GLU A 36 10.97 -1.57 -3.13
CA GLU A 36 9.88 -2.01 -2.27
C GLU A 36 9.67 -0.91 -1.23
N GLU A 37 8.56 -0.22 -1.33
CA GLU A 37 8.21 0.85 -0.38
C GLU A 37 7.88 0.21 0.97
N VAL A 38 8.75 0.42 1.94
CA VAL A 38 8.59 -0.12 3.29
C VAL A 38 7.52 0.70 4.01
N LEU A 39 6.47 0.02 4.49
CA LEU A 39 5.47 0.66 5.32
C LEU A 39 6.10 1.20 6.61
N THR A 40 5.77 2.42 6.97
CA THR A 40 6.22 3.09 8.19
C THR A 40 5.28 2.86 9.37
N TYR A 41 4.35 1.94 9.22
CA TYR A 41 3.42 1.49 10.25
C TYR A 41 3.15 0.00 10.13
N GLN A 42 2.65 -0.58 11.20
CA GLN A 42 2.23 -1.97 11.28
C GLN A 42 0.80 -2.03 11.82
N VAL A 43 0.01 -2.98 11.29
CA VAL A 43 -1.30 -3.32 11.82
C VAL A 43 -1.18 -4.66 12.51
N GLU A 44 -1.56 -4.73 13.77
CA GLU A 44 -1.37 -5.91 14.63
C GLU A 44 -2.65 -6.24 15.42
N ASP A 45 -2.78 -7.49 15.85
CA ASP A 45 -3.82 -7.89 16.79
C ASP A 45 -3.51 -7.43 18.23
N LEU A 46 -4.37 -7.75 19.17
CA LEU A 46 -4.18 -7.35 20.57
C LEU A 46 -2.98 -8.04 21.23
N GLU A 47 -2.59 -9.20 20.74
CA GLU A 47 -1.43 -9.98 21.19
C GLU A 47 -0.11 -9.48 20.59
N GLY A 48 -0.17 -8.58 19.60
CA GLY A 48 0.99 -8.01 18.90
C GLY A 48 1.43 -8.84 17.70
N ASN A 49 0.61 -9.76 17.19
CA ASN A 49 0.88 -10.44 15.94
C ASN A 49 0.56 -9.51 14.77
N ILE A 50 1.53 -9.33 13.87
CA ILE A 50 1.39 -8.44 12.72
C ILE A 50 0.56 -9.12 11.65
N PHE A 51 -0.49 -8.45 11.17
CA PHE A 51 -1.26 -8.92 10.03
C PHE A 51 -0.45 -8.82 8.74
N VAL A 52 -0.76 -9.71 7.79
CA VAL A 52 -0.15 -9.70 6.46
C VAL A 52 -1.04 -8.90 5.51
N ASP A 53 -0.42 -8.12 4.60
CA ASP A 53 -1.18 -7.37 3.60
C ASP A 53 -2.07 -8.30 2.77
N ASN A 54 -3.33 -7.85 2.57
CA ASN A 54 -4.39 -8.62 1.93
C ASN A 54 -4.82 -9.90 2.67
N GLN A 55 -4.47 -10.04 3.96
CA GLN A 55 -4.93 -11.16 4.77
C GLN A 55 -6.45 -11.19 4.87
N THR A 56 -7.04 -12.38 4.70
CA THR A 56 -8.45 -12.60 4.94
C THR A 56 -8.65 -13.21 6.33
N LEU A 57 -9.50 -12.58 7.13
CA LEU A 57 -9.90 -13.05 8.45
C LEU A 57 -11.35 -13.56 8.37
N GLU A 58 -11.52 -14.84 8.69
CA GLU A 58 -12.79 -15.58 8.55
C GLU A 58 -13.57 -15.55 9.87
N PHE A 59 -14.85 -15.21 9.76
CA PHE A 59 -15.79 -15.20 10.87
C PHE A 59 -17.00 -16.09 10.54
N SER A 60 -17.51 -16.79 11.53
CA SER A 60 -18.68 -17.68 11.42
C SER A 60 -19.83 -17.27 12.33
N THR A 61 -19.69 -16.15 13.03
CA THR A 61 -20.68 -15.58 13.94
C THR A 61 -20.79 -14.08 13.73
N ILE A 62 -21.94 -13.51 14.12
CA ILE A 62 -22.16 -12.07 14.19
C ILE A 62 -22.24 -11.58 15.64
N ASN A 63 -21.95 -12.47 16.61
CA ASN A 63 -22.08 -12.15 18.02
C ASN A 63 -20.79 -11.48 18.54
N TYR A 64 -20.94 -10.37 19.24
CA TYR A 64 -19.85 -9.77 20.00
C TYR A 64 -19.46 -10.67 21.20
N PRO A 65 -18.17 -10.85 21.54
CA PRO A 65 -17.00 -10.26 20.87
C PRO A 65 -16.46 -11.05 19.66
N ASP A 66 -16.94 -12.26 19.43
CA ASP A 66 -16.35 -13.22 18.49
C ASP A 66 -16.46 -12.78 17.02
N ALA A 67 -17.37 -11.84 16.72
CA ALA A 67 -17.48 -11.21 15.39
C ALA A 67 -16.58 -9.98 15.24
N SER A 68 -15.88 -9.56 16.30
CA SER A 68 -15.05 -8.36 16.27
C SER A 68 -13.64 -8.68 15.81
N LEU A 69 -13.18 -7.95 14.81
CA LEU A 69 -11.76 -7.86 14.50
C LEU A 69 -11.18 -6.69 15.30
N LEU A 70 -10.50 -7.00 16.39
CA LEU A 70 -9.77 -6.02 17.19
C LEU A 70 -8.37 -5.82 16.60
N PHE A 71 -7.93 -4.57 16.45
CA PHE A 71 -6.63 -4.26 15.89
C PHE A 71 -5.97 -3.07 16.58
N LYS A 72 -4.67 -2.95 16.35
CA LYS A 72 -3.83 -1.82 16.74
C LYS A 72 -3.03 -1.36 15.55
N VAL A 73 -2.75 -0.07 15.46
CA VAL A 73 -1.84 0.49 14.46
C VAL A 73 -0.64 1.07 15.18
N ARG A 74 0.55 0.53 14.88
CA ARG A 74 1.83 0.99 15.45
C ARG A 74 2.57 1.85 14.44
N ASN A 75 3.01 3.03 14.84
CA ASN A 75 3.95 3.84 14.09
C ASN A 75 5.37 3.31 14.28
N THR A 76 6.00 2.85 13.20
CA THR A 76 7.38 2.34 13.21
C THR A 76 8.40 3.36 12.70
N SER A 77 7.95 4.57 12.36
CA SER A 77 8.80 5.66 11.88
C SER A 77 9.31 6.57 13.00
N SER A 78 10.17 7.51 12.65
CA SER A 78 10.67 8.57 13.53
C SER A 78 9.82 9.84 13.52
N GLU A 79 8.76 9.88 12.70
CA GLU A 79 7.89 11.03 12.53
C GLU A 79 6.47 10.69 12.98
N THR A 80 5.69 11.69 13.38
CA THR A 80 4.25 11.51 13.60
C THR A 80 3.58 11.16 12.28
N ILE A 81 2.78 10.10 12.26
CA ILE A 81 2.02 9.70 11.08
C ILE A 81 0.54 10.07 11.24
N ALA A 82 -0.08 10.45 10.14
CA ALA A 82 -1.52 10.67 10.03
C ALA A 82 -2.15 9.50 9.28
N MET A 83 -3.08 8.79 9.92
CA MET A 83 -3.65 7.55 9.40
C MET A 83 -5.14 7.66 9.14
N ARG A 84 -5.60 6.92 8.12
CA ARG A 84 -7.02 6.73 7.81
C ARG A 84 -7.30 5.29 7.40
N ILE A 85 -8.58 4.90 7.49
CA ILE A 85 -9.07 3.62 6.99
C ILE A 85 -10.17 3.89 5.97
N GLU A 86 -10.04 3.33 4.77
CA GLU A 86 -11.08 3.36 3.74
C GLU A 86 -11.77 2.00 3.66
N VAL A 87 -13.09 1.99 3.52
CA VAL A 87 -13.82 0.81 3.07
C VAL A 87 -13.65 0.70 1.55
N GLU A 88 -12.59 0.02 1.11
CA GLU A 88 -12.21 -0.06 -0.30
C GLU A 88 -13.24 -0.84 -1.13
N SER A 89 -13.79 -1.92 -0.55
CA SER A 89 -14.87 -2.69 -1.17
C SER A 89 -15.71 -3.42 -0.14
N MET A 90 -16.93 -3.79 -0.52
CA MET A 90 -17.80 -4.69 0.23
C MET A 90 -18.68 -5.51 -0.71
N SER A 91 -19.08 -6.70 -0.28
CA SER A 91 -20.01 -7.58 -1.00
C SER A 91 -20.88 -8.38 -0.03
N GLY A 92 -22.06 -8.82 -0.49
CA GLY A 92 -23.03 -9.55 0.33
C GLY A 92 -23.69 -8.74 1.44
N THR A 93 -23.51 -7.41 1.43
CA THR A 93 -24.00 -6.46 2.45
C THR A 93 -24.19 -5.08 1.85
N ASP A 94 -25.00 -4.24 2.49
CA ASP A 94 -25.11 -2.80 2.20
C ASP A 94 -24.26 -1.92 3.12
N GLY A 95 -23.56 -2.54 4.07
CA GLY A 95 -22.67 -1.89 5.04
C GLY A 95 -23.36 -1.24 6.25
N LEU A 96 -24.69 -1.21 6.31
CA LEU A 96 -25.42 -0.52 7.38
C LEU A 96 -25.23 -1.13 8.77
N LEU A 97 -24.90 -2.42 8.83
CA LEU A 97 -24.72 -3.18 10.07
C LEU A 97 -23.24 -3.46 10.40
N MET A 98 -22.32 -2.72 9.78
CA MET A 98 -20.90 -2.70 10.14
C MET A 98 -20.64 -1.55 11.11
N GLU A 99 -20.03 -1.85 12.25
CA GLU A 99 -19.41 -0.86 13.12
C GLU A 99 -17.91 -0.81 12.85
N LEU A 100 -17.40 0.39 12.52
CA LEU A 100 -15.99 0.67 12.32
C LEU A 100 -15.56 1.67 13.39
N CYS A 101 -14.60 1.29 14.24
CA CYS A 101 -13.96 2.19 15.17
C CYS A 101 -12.48 2.33 14.83
N PHE A 102 -12.03 3.59 14.63
CA PHE A 102 -10.64 3.98 14.50
C PHE A 102 -10.48 5.41 15.05
N GLY A 103 -10.09 5.51 16.31
CA GLY A 103 -10.11 6.77 17.05
C GLY A 103 -11.53 7.24 17.40
N GLU A 104 -12.47 7.13 16.47
CA GLU A 104 -13.92 7.38 16.63
C GLU A 104 -14.68 6.19 16.06
N CYS A 105 -15.93 5.98 16.53
CA CYS A 105 -16.78 4.88 16.07
C CYS A 105 -17.86 5.37 15.10
N TYR A 106 -18.09 4.60 14.06
CA TYR A 106 -19.07 4.84 13.00
C TYR A 106 -19.98 3.62 12.85
N TYR A 107 -21.29 3.87 12.86
CA TYR A 107 -22.31 2.85 12.60
C TYR A 107 -22.78 2.99 11.15
N GLY A 108 -22.61 1.91 10.42
CA GLY A 108 -22.80 1.91 8.97
C GLY A 108 -21.60 2.49 8.22
N VAL A 109 -21.20 1.79 7.17
CA VAL A 109 -20.06 2.16 6.32
C VAL A 109 -20.46 2.18 4.86
N THR A 110 -19.70 2.91 4.04
CA THR A 110 -19.95 3.03 2.61
C THR A 110 -18.66 2.83 1.83
N THR A 111 -18.71 2.05 0.75
CA THR A 111 -17.57 1.84 -0.14
C THR A 111 -17.00 3.17 -0.65
N GLY A 112 -15.69 3.31 -0.66
CA GLY A 112 -14.97 4.51 -1.08
C GLY A 112 -14.94 5.62 -0.01
N THR A 113 -15.50 5.37 1.18
CA THR A 113 -15.46 6.34 2.28
C THR A 113 -14.29 6.05 3.20
N SER A 114 -13.54 7.11 3.52
CA SER A 114 -12.41 7.06 4.44
C SER A 114 -12.77 7.63 5.80
N TYR A 115 -12.32 6.96 6.84
CA TYR A 115 -12.56 7.27 8.25
C TYR A 115 -11.26 7.67 8.96
N PRO A 116 -11.29 8.62 9.91
CA PRO A 116 -12.42 9.39 10.39
C PRO A 116 -13.10 10.26 9.31
N THR A 117 -14.42 10.51 9.45
CA THR A 117 -15.18 11.44 8.58
C THR A 117 -15.31 12.83 9.18
N ASN A 118 -14.82 13.05 10.38
CA ASN A 118 -14.91 14.34 11.10
C ASN A 118 -13.99 15.38 10.43
N PRO A 119 -14.53 16.46 9.84
CA PRO A 119 -13.71 17.47 9.15
C PRO A 119 -12.73 18.22 10.07
N SER A 120 -13.02 18.27 11.37
CA SER A 120 -12.16 18.95 12.36
C SER A 120 -11.03 18.05 12.87
N SER A 121 -11.14 16.73 12.65
CA SER A 121 -10.13 15.74 12.99
C SER A 121 -10.15 14.64 11.92
N PRO A 122 -9.68 14.97 10.70
CA PRO A 122 -9.83 14.06 9.55
C PRO A 122 -8.91 12.84 9.62
N ASN A 123 -7.89 12.88 10.48
CA ASN A 123 -6.87 11.84 10.59
C ASN A 123 -6.70 11.38 12.04
N VAL A 124 -6.29 10.13 12.22
CA VAL A 124 -5.76 9.62 13.48
C VAL A 124 -4.25 9.83 13.46
N ASN A 125 -3.74 10.67 14.37
CA ASN A 125 -2.32 10.95 14.48
C ASN A 125 -1.67 10.01 15.50
N ILE A 126 -0.56 9.36 15.10
CA ILE A 126 0.18 8.42 15.94
C ILE A 126 1.63 8.90 16.03
N GLU A 127 2.08 9.20 17.24
CA GLU A 127 3.43 9.68 17.51
C GLU A 127 4.49 8.60 17.24
N PRO A 128 5.75 8.99 17.00
CA PRO A 128 6.86 8.06 16.74
C PRO A 128 6.94 6.95 17.77
N GLY A 129 6.98 5.69 17.31
CA GLY A 129 7.10 4.50 18.13
C GLY A 129 5.86 4.19 19.00
N GLN A 130 4.81 5.01 18.92
CA GLN A 130 3.57 4.77 19.65
C GLN A 130 2.64 3.85 18.87
N THR A 131 1.69 3.28 19.59
CA THR A 131 0.61 2.48 19.04
C THR A 131 -0.69 3.22 19.27
N GLN A 132 -1.51 3.34 18.23
CA GLN A 132 -2.89 3.75 18.39
C GLN A 132 -3.60 2.60 19.09
N GLU A 133 -3.85 2.79 20.35
CA GLU A 133 -4.60 1.88 21.19
C GLU A 133 -5.87 2.58 21.63
N SER A 134 -6.97 2.11 21.08
CA SER A 134 -8.24 2.30 21.73
C SER A 134 -8.76 0.88 22.01
N SER A 135 -9.24 0.61 23.21
CA SER A 135 -9.98 -0.63 23.47
C SER A 135 -11.24 -0.73 22.60
N ALA A 136 -11.51 0.32 21.81
CA ALA A 136 -12.63 0.43 20.91
C ALA A 136 -12.25 0.29 19.44
N ASP A 137 -10.96 0.31 19.03
CA ASP A 137 -10.58 0.18 17.62
C ASP A 137 -10.86 -1.23 17.11
N HIS A 138 -11.86 -1.34 16.23
CA HIS A 138 -12.32 -2.62 15.74
C HIS A 138 -13.20 -2.50 14.50
N PHE A 139 -13.40 -3.65 13.84
CA PHE A 139 -14.48 -3.87 12.88
C PHE A 139 -15.42 -4.92 13.46
N LEU A 140 -16.70 -4.60 13.56
CA LEU A 140 -17.73 -5.51 14.05
C LEU A 140 -18.87 -5.59 13.05
N ASN A 141 -19.03 -6.75 12.42
CA ASN A 141 -20.14 -7.01 11.51
C ASN A 141 -21.31 -7.64 12.29
N SER A 142 -22.50 -7.05 12.13
CA SER A 142 -23.76 -7.59 12.63
C SER A 142 -24.71 -7.99 11.50
N ASP A 143 -24.26 -7.95 10.25
CA ASP A 143 -25.03 -8.34 9.07
C ASP A 143 -24.90 -9.85 8.81
N VAL A 144 -26.02 -10.53 8.69
CA VAL A 144 -26.09 -11.95 8.32
C VAL A 144 -26.08 -12.16 6.79
N GLY A 145 -26.17 -11.06 6.02
CA GLY A 145 -26.32 -11.10 4.57
C GLY A 145 -27.57 -11.83 4.11
N ASP A 146 -27.55 -12.30 2.87
CA ASP A 146 -28.63 -13.09 2.26
C ASP A 146 -28.58 -14.58 2.61
N GLY A 147 -27.54 -15.00 3.37
CA GLY A 147 -27.29 -16.38 3.77
C GLY A 147 -26.73 -17.28 2.64
N ILE A 148 -26.45 -16.71 1.46
CA ILE A 148 -25.89 -17.39 0.28
C ILE A 148 -24.53 -16.81 -0.05
N THR A 149 -24.48 -15.48 -0.16
CA THR A 149 -23.25 -14.74 -0.46
C THR A 149 -22.50 -14.40 0.83
N PRO A 150 -21.21 -14.70 0.95
CA PRO A 150 -20.43 -14.23 2.09
C PRO A 150 -20.50 -12.71 2.24
N VAL A 151 -20.60 -12.23 3.47
CA VAL A 151 -20.46 -10.80 3.76
C VAL A 151 -18.98 -10.49 3.83
N GLU A 152 -18.49 -9.64 2.94
CA GLU A 152 -17.07 -9.31 2.86
C GLU A 152 -16.85 -7.79 2.88
N TYR A 153 -15.79 -7.38 3.55
CA TYR A 153 -15.28 -6.01 3.55
C TYR A 153 -13.78 -6.04 3.29
N THR A 154 -13.28 -5.11 2.48
CA THR A 154 -11.84 -4.82 2.38
C THR A 154 -11.60 -3.46 3.02
N PHE A 155 -10.85 -3.46 4.11
CA PHE A 155 -10.41 -2.26 4.80
C PHE A 155 -8.99 -1.93 4.39
N LYS A 156 -8.80 -0.69 3.88
CA LYS A 156 -7.52 -0.18 3.42
C LYS A 156 -7.00 0.86 4.42
N PHE A 157 -5.90 0.54 5.09
CA PHE A 157 -5.16 1.43 5.97
C PHE A 157 -4.14 2.19 5.15
N TYR A 158 -4.03 3.49 5.35
CA TYR A 158 -3.06 4.30 4.62
C TYR A 158 -2.62 5.54 5.40
N LEU A 159 -1.41 6.02 5.06
CA LEU A 159 -0.95 7.32 5.47
C LEU A 159 -1.72 8.39 4.71
N ALA A 160 -2.16 9.42 5.41
CA ALA A 160 -2.89 10.53 4.82
C ALA A 160 -2.06 11.83 4.85
N ASP A 161 -2.25 12.65 3.82
CA ASP A 161 -1.80 14.05 3.87
C ASP A 161 -2.75 14.91 4.73
N GLU A 162 -2.45 16.20 4.87
CA GLU A 162 -3.27 17.16 5.63
C GLU A 162 -4.70 17.28 5.07
N SER A 163 -4.92 16.96 3.81
CA SER A 163 -6.22 16.96 3.14
C SER A 163 -6.94 15.61 3.26
N GLY A 164 -6.32 14.61 3.86
CA GLY A 164 -6.86 13.26 4.01
C GLY A 164 -6.70 12.35 2.78
N ASN A 165 -5.91 12.78 1.78
CA ASN A 165 -5.62 11.93 0.62
C ASN A 165 -4.55 10.90 0.97
N GLN A 166 -4.62 9.74 0.32
CA GLN A 166 -3.62 8.71 0.49
C GLN A 166 -2.23 9.20 0.06
N ASN A 167 -1.24 8.95 0.91
CA ASN A 167 0.17 9.20 0.66
C ASN A 167 0.95 7.88 0.80
N GLY A 168 1.54 7.41 -0.29
CA GLY A 168 2.31 6.17 -0.33
C GLY A 168 1.48 4.89 -0.40
N THR A 169 2.12 3.77 -0.04
CA THR A 169 1.56 2.42 -0.09
C THR A 169 0.52 2.20 1.01
N ALA A 170 -0.52 1.45 0.70
CA ALA A 170 -1.57 1.08 1.65
C ALA A 170 -1.46 -0.39 2.06
N PHE A 171 -1.99 -0.69 3.24
CA PHE A 171 -2.11 -2.02 3.81
C PHE A 171 -3.59 -2.42 3.86
N ARG A 172 -3.91 -3.68 3.59
CA ARG A 172 -5.29 -4.16 3.52
C ARG A 172 -5.54 -5.33 4.44
N ILE A 173 -6.75 -5.36 5.01
CA ILE A 173 -7.31 -6.52 5.70
C ILE A 173 -8.68 -6.80 5.10
N LYS A 174 -8.98 -8.08 4.88
CA LYS A 174 -10.28 -8.55 4.46
C LYS A 174 -11.00 -9.21 5.64
N TYR A 175 -12.15 -8.68 6.00
CA TYR A 175 -13.09 -9.27 6.92
C TYR A 175 -14.10 -10.10 6.13
N ARG A 176 -14.24 -11.37 6.43
CA ARG A 176 -15.19 -12.24 5.72
C ARG A 176 -16.03 -13.02 6.73
N TYR A 177 -17.33 -12.83 6.65
CA TYR A 177 -18.30 -13.62 7.41
C TYR A 177 -19.00 -14.60 6.48
N THR A 178 -19.01 -15.88 6.88
CA THR A 178 -19.74 -16.95 6.21
C THR A 178 -20.69 -17.60 7.21
N ARG A 179 -21.97 -17.62 6.88
CA ARG A 179 -22.95 -18.30 7.71
C ARG A 179 -22.76 -19.81 7.60
N ASN A 180 -22.58 -20.48 8.76
CA ASN A 180 -22.53 -21.94 8.86
C ASN A 180 -23.95 -22.54 8.84
#